data_99b6c688eef459fd9d1cb842794774db
#
_entry.id   99b6c688eef459fd9d1cb842794774db
#
_cell.length_a   1.000
_cell.length_b   1.000
_cell.length_c   1.000
_cell.angle_alpha   90.00
_cell.angle_beta   90.00
_cell.angle_gamma   90.00
#
_symmetry.space_group_name_H-M   'P 1'
#
loop_
_entity.id
_entity.type
_entity.pdbx_description
1 polymer ?
#
loop_
_entity_poly.entity_id
_entity_poly.type
_entity_poly.pdbx_seq_one_letter_code
_entity_poly.pdbx_strand_id
1 'polypeptide(L)'
;MTNKLSHIFECSDHITEKQYRTSRALFILDGCASTQIFTVTSGAFLSGLAYLVGAGTALTGIIAALPTLMNTIQIFSSVVYENRAGSKRITVEFALIQRLCLLMMLFVPTLMLGARISVAVIAVLYSCAHFCGAFINTGANNWLISLVKKERLGRYLGLKDSMTLVASTGGSLILSKILDAYRFADQEILGFRIIGILCIGICVVDITCLTLIREPENVKHVEPLNIRKAIQMPLTDQNYRNILIFFLLWSVASNFASPFFSIYMLENLGLSYFYITVMNMVASVARIAAANLWGKAADSYSWRLVTLGSIFMLGVAYIGWGLLTKENCIYWLPVVQAVSGVAWGGINIATFRMQFAFAPLEHRVSYVSFCSTMVGFVGFFSSILGSTFVALAKDIRILNIPVDNIQMVFILSAFGIIASALYSRKIKEK
;
A
#
# COMPACT_ATOMS: atom_id res chain seq x y z
N MET A 1 -15.08 -4.39 36.83
CA MET A 1 -15.03 -4.45 35.37
C MET A 1 -13.61 -4.51 34.82
N THR A 2 -12.62 -3.97 35.50
CA THR A 2 -11.19 -3.93 35.10
C THR A 2 -10.53 -5.32 35.01
N ASN A 3 -10.89 -6.31 35.82
CA ASN A 3 -10.25 -7.64 35.81
C ASN A 3 -10.68 -8.57 34.64
N LYS A 4 -11.85 -8.36 34.00
CA LYS A 4 -12.26 -9.18 32.84
C LYS A 4 -11.61 -8.72 31.51
N LEU A 5 -11.23 -7.46 31.44
CA LEU A 5 -10.58 -6.90 30.24
C LEU A 5 -9.08 -7.26 30.16
N SER A 6 -8.39 -7.44 31.31
CA SER A 6 -7.00 -7.85 31.34
C SER A 6 -6.79 -9.23 30.71
N HIS A 7 -7.68 -10.20 31.00
CA HIS A 7 -7.61 -11.56 30.45
C HIS A 7 -7.76 -11.64 28.91
N ILE A 8 -8.36 -10.64 28.26
CA ILE A 8 -8.50 -10.60 26.79
C ILE A 8 -7.14 -10.35 26.13
N PHE A 9 -6.24 -9.63 26.81
CA PHE A 9 -4.92 -9.24 26.28
C PHE A 9 -3.77 -10.09 26.81
N GLU A 10 -4.03 -11.11 27.63
CA GLU A 10 -3.01 -12.05 28.11
C GLU A 10 -2.70 -13.11 27.06
N CYS A 11 -1.40 -13.46 26.93
CA CYS A 11 -0.99 -14.61 26.15
C CYS A 11 -1.55 -15.90 26.76
N SER A 12 -2.00 -16.82 25.94
CA SER A 12 -2.59 -18.09 26.39
C SER A 12 -1.59 -19.23 26.23
N ASP A 13 -1.22 -19.86 27.33
CA ASP A 13 -0.28 -21.01 27.35
C ASP A 13 -0.87 -22.26 26.68
N HIS A 14 -2.19 -22.44 26.74
CA HIS A 14 -2.90 -23.56 26.15
C HIS A 14 -4.03 -23.08 25.23
N ILE A 15 -3.78 -23.08 23.92
CA ILE A 15 -4.79 -22.80 22.89
C ILE A 15 -5.25 -24.11 22.26
N THR A 16 -6.54 -24.43 22.32
CA THR A 16 -7.11 -25.61 21.68
C THR A 16 -7.17 -25.43 20.15
N GLU A 17 -7.17 -26.53 19.39
CA GLU A 17 -7.24 -26.47 17.91
C GLU A 17 -8.51 -25.72 17.43
N LYS A 18 -9.63 -25.83 18.18
CA LYS A 18 -10.85 -25.06 17.88
C LYS A 18 -10.59 -23.56 18.00
N GLN A 19 -9.85 -23.13 19.00
CA GLN A 19 -9.51 -21.71 19.22
C GLN A 19 -8.53 -21.21 18.14
N TYR A 20 -7.56 -22.02 17.71
CA TYR A 20 -6.70 -21.71 16.57
C TYR A 20 -7.52 -21.52 15.29
N ARG A 21 -8.48 -22.42 15.02
CA ARG A 21 -9.36 -22.31 13.84
C ARG A 21 -10.20 -21.04 13.88
N THR A 22 -10.78 -20.72 15.03
CA THR A 22 -11.57 -19.48 15.22
C THR A 22 -10.69 -18.24 15.04
N SER A 23 -9.51 -18.19 15.65
CA SER A 23 -8.57 -17.06 15.52
C SER A 23 -8.15 -16.86 14.06
N ARG A 24 -7.89 -17.92 13.31
CA ARG A 24 -7.59 -17.84 11.87
C ARG A 24 -8.75 -17.28 11.05
N ALA A 25 -10.00 -17.69 11.35
CA ALA A 25 -11.18 -17.15 10.68
C ALA A 25 -11.40 -15.66 11.01
N LEU A 26 -11.24 -15.28 12.27
CA LEU A 26 -11.33 -13.87 12.71
C LEU A 26 -10.26 -13.01 12.07
N PHE A 27 -9.04 -13.53 11.85
CA PHE A 27 -7.99 -12.79 11.14
C PHE A 27 -8.30 -12.54 9.64
N ILE A 28 -9.07 -13.44 9.01
CA ILE A 28 -9.57 -13.21 7.65
C ILE A 28 -10.65 -12.11 7.65
N LEU A 29 -11.59 -12.16 8.60
CA LEU A 29 -12.65 -11.15 8.73
C LEU A 29 -12.09 -9.77 9.05
N ASP A 30 -11.13 -9.68 9.98
CA ASP A 30 -10.35 -8.47 10.25
C ASP A 30 -9.68 -7.94 8.97
N GLY A 31 -8.99 -8.81 8.22
CA GLY A 31 -8.38 -8.43 6.95
C GLY A 31 -9.39 -7.88 5.93
N CYS A 32 -10.58 -8.46 5.82
CA CYS A 32 -11.64 -7.97 4.94
C CYS A 32 -12.14 -6.58 5.37
N ALA A 33 -12.42 -6.40 6.66
CA ALA A 33 -12.94 -5.16 7.21
C ALA A 33 -11.90 -4.02 7.15
N SER A 34 -10.67 -4.30 7.60
CA SER A 34 -9.57 -3.34 7.60
C SER A 34 -9.22 -2.85 6.19
N THR A 35 -9.12 -3.77 5.23
CA THR A 35 -8.81 -3.42 3.84
C THR A 35 -9.94 -2.61 3.21
N GLN A 36 -11.20 -2.86 3.57
CA GLN A 36 -12.31 -2.05 3.08
C GLN A 36 -12.20 -0.59 3.54
N ILE A 37 -11.93 -0.33 4.83
CA ILE A 37 -11.71 1.02 5.36
C ILE A 37 -10.53 1.69 4.64
N PHE A 38 -9.44 0.94 4.45
CA PHE A 38 -8.24 1.44 3.78
C PHE A 38 -8.51 1.84 2.33
N THR A 39 -9.29 1.05 1.59
CA THR A 39 -9.61 1.30 0.18
C THR A 39 -10.41 2.58 -0.01
N VAL A 40 -11.40 2.85 0.85
CA VAL A 40 -12.23 4.05 0.76
C VAL A 40 -11.58 5.30 1.36
N THR A 41 -10.40 5.18 1.93
CA THR A 41 -9.60 6.29 2.45
C THR A 41 -8.30 6.48 1.67
N SER A 42 -8.13 5.82 0.54
CA SER A 42 -6.95 5.89 -0.32
C SER A 42 -7.32 6.05 -1.80
N GLY A 43 -6.32 6.19 -2.67
CA GLY A 43 -6.52 6.25 -4.11
C GLY A 43 -7.50 7.34 -4.55
N ALA A 44 -8.50 6.98 -5.37
CA ALA A 44 -9.47 7.93 -5.90
C ALA A 44 -10.35 8.59 -4.82
N PHE A 45 -10.72 7.83 -3.78
CA PHE A 45 -11.50 8.37 -2.66
C PHE A 45 -10.72 9.45 -1.89
N LEU A 46 -9.43 9.20 -1.60
CA LEU A 46 -8.55 10.20 -0.99
C LEU A 46 -8.39 11.43 -1.89
N SER A 47 -8.19 11.21 -3.18
CA SER A 47 -8.03 12.30 -4.15
C SER A 47 -9.29 13.17 -4.19
N GLY A 48 -10.47 12.57 -4.33
CA GLY A 48 -11.72 13.30 -4.32
C GLY A 48 -11.98 14.03 -3.01
N LEU A 49 -11.72 13.38 -1.86
CA LEU A 49 -11.83 14.02 -0.55
C LEU A 49 -10.91 15.24 -0.42
N ALA A 50 -9.67 15.14 -0.88
CA ALA A 50 -8.71 16.25 -0.85
C ALA A 50 -9.14 17.41 -1.75
N TYR A 51 -9.62 17.10 -2.96
CA TYR A 51 -10.16 18.12 -3.87
C TYR A 51 -11.41 18.80 -3.30
N LEU A 52 -12.33 18.02 -2.72
CA LEU A 52 -13.57 18.54 -2.11
C LEU A 52 -13.30 19.57 -1.01
N VAL A 53 -12.20 19.42 -0.26
CA VAL A 53 -11.78 20.40 0.76
C VAL A 53 -10.87 21.51 0.21
N GLY A 54 -10.62 21.53 -1.08
CA GLY A 54 -9.86 22.59 -1.75
C GLY A 54 -8.36 22.36 -1.87
N ALA A 55 -7.87 21.10 -1.77
CA ALA A 55 -6.49 20.79 -2.09
C ALA A 55 -6.29 20.77 -3.60
N GLY A 56 -5.30 21.49 -4.10
CA GLY A 56 -4.91 21.40 -5.50
C GLY A 56 -4.11 20.10 -5.80
N THR A 57 -3.90 19.82 -7.10
CA THR A 57 -3.24 18.60 -7.60
C THR A 57 -1.93 18.26 -6.89
N ALA A 58 -1.03 19.25 -6.77
CA ALA A 58 0.29 19.06 -6.15
C ALA A 58 0.17 18.68 -4.66
N LEU A 59 -0.70 19.34 -3.91
CA LEU A 59 -0.88 19.10 -2.48
C LEU A 59 -1.56 17.75 -2.24
N THR A 60 -2.53 17.38 -3.07
CA THR A 60 -3.16 16.04 -3.07
C THR A 60 -2.10 14.95 -3.34
N GLY A 61 -1.18 15.20 -4.28
CA GLY A 61 -0.06 14.30 -4.55
C GLY A 61 0.87 14.10 -3.35
N ILE A 62 1.17 15.18 -2.61
CA ILE A 62 1.98 15.11 -1.37
C ILE A 62 1.24 14.31 -0.30
N ILE A 63 -0.05 14.56 -0.09
CA ILE A 63 -0.87 13.81 0.88
C ILE A 63 -0.88 12.32 0.52
N ALA A 64 -1.10 11.99 -0.75
CA ALA A 64 -1.10 10.60 -1.22
C ALA A 64 0.26 9.88 -1.06
N ALA A 65 1.36 10.62 -0.92
CA ALA A 65 2.69 10.09 -0.70
C ALA A 65 3.05 9.87 0.79
N LEU A 66 2.28 10.42 1.74
CA LEU A 66 2.55 10.30 3.18
C LEU A 66 2.69 8.84 3.67
N PRO A 67 1.92 7.85 3.17
CA PRO A 67 2.12 6.44 3.53
C PRO A 67 3.54 5.94 3.27
N THR A 68 4.14 6.37 2.17
CA THR A 68 5.51 5.99 1.80
C THR A 68 6.53 6.52 2.80
N LEU A 69 6.33 7.75 3.30
CA LEU A 69 7.14 8.32 4.38
C LEU A 69 6.95 7.53 5.69
N MET A 70 5.71 7.22 6.07
CA MET A 70 5.43 6.53 7.32
C MET A 70 5.96 5.09 7.34
N ASN A 71 6.13 4.45 6.19
CA ASN A 71 6.80 3.15 6.09
C ASN A 71 8.26 3.19 6.56
N THR A 72 8.92 4.36 6.58
CA THR A 72 10.29 4.49 7.14
C THR A 72 10.36 4.17 8.62
N ILE A 73 9.25 4.32 9.33
CA ILE A 73 9.13 4.08 10.77
C ILE A 73 9.08 2.58 11.10
N GLN A 74 8.89 1.71 10.10
CA GLN A 74 8.76 0.26 10.29
C GLN A 74 9.96 -0.37 11.00
N ILE A 75 11.17 0.19 10.85
CA ILE A 75 12.36 -0.27 11.57
C ILE A 75 12.21 -0.09 13.09
N PHE A 76 11.60 1.02 13.53
CA PHE A 76 11.37 1.26 14.95
C PHE A 76 10.28 0.34 15.53
N SER A 77 9.24 0.05 14.73
CA SER A 77 8.18 -0.88 15.15
C SER A 77 8.74 -2.27 15.43
N SER A 78 9.68 -2.76 14.63
CA SER A 78 10.35 -4.05 14.86
C SER A 78 11.03 -4.11 16.21
N VAL A 79 11.77 -3.07 16.58
CA VAL A 79 12.44 -2.98 17.89
C VAL A 79 11.47 -3.00 19.06
N VAL A 80 10.31 -2.33 18.92
CA VAL A 80 9.27 -2.30 19.97
C VAL A 80 8.68 -3.70 20.19
N TYR A 81 8.44 -4.46 19.12
CA TYR A 81 7.85 -5.80 19.22
C TYR A 81 8.87 -6.89 19.61
N GLU A 82 10.14 -6.74 19.26
CA GLU A 82 11.18 -7.70 19.66
C GLU A 82 11.45 -7.69 21.18
N ASN A 83 11.28 -6.55 21.82
CA ASN A 83 11.54 -6.37 23.26
C ASN A 83 10.33 -6.72 24.15
N ARG A 84 9.23 -7.29 23.61
CA ARG A 84 8.02 -7.58 24.36
C ARG A 84 7.49 -9.00 24.12
N ALA A 85 6.97 -9.61 25.20
CA ALA A 85 6.43 -10.97 25.17
C ALA A 85 5.12 -11.10 24.39
N GLY A 86 4.32 -10.02 24.23
CA GLY A 86 3.04 -10.02 23.54
C GLY A 86 2.89 -8.85 22.60
N SER A 87 2.35 -9.11 21.40
CA SER A 87 2.13 -8.09 20.36
C SER A 87 0.68 -7.61 20.28
N LYS A 88 -0.28 -8.39 20.80
CA LYS A 88 -1.72 -8.17 20.66
C LYS A 88 -2.18 -6.80 21.14
N ARG A 89 -1.86 -6.45 22.39
CA ARG A 89 -2.34 -5.21 23.02
C ARG A 89 -1.93 -3.99 22.21
N ILE A 90 -0.64 -3.90 21.88
CA ILE A 90 -0.08 -2.77 21.10
C ILE A 90 -0.72 -2.73 19.71
N THR A 91 -0.84 -3.88 19.05
CA THR A 91 -1.43 -3.98 17.71
C THR A 91 -2.89 -3.52 17.71
N VAL A 92 -3.69 -3.91 18.70
CA VAL A 92 -5.10 -3.51 18.84
C VAL A 92 -5.22 -2.00 19.15
N GLU A 93 -4.40 -1.47 20.07
CA GLU A 93 -4.40 -0.04 20.40
C GLU A 93 -4.05 0.81 19.17
N PHE A 94 -2.99 0.47 18.44
CA PHE A 94 -2.63 1.16 17.21
C PHE A 94 -3.68 0.98 16.11
N ALA A 95 -4.30 -0.19 15.98
CA ALA A 95 -5.37 -0.43 15.02
C ALA A 95 -6.58 0.47 15.30
N LEU A 96 -6.99 0.60 16.57
CA LEU A 96 -8.09 1.49 16.95
C LEU A 96 -7.77 2.96 16.58
N ILE A 97 -6.58 3.45 16.93
CA ILE A 97 -6.16 4.82 16.58
C ILE A 97 -6.15 5.01 15.07
N GLN A 98 -5.59 4.06 14.32
CA GLN A 98 -5.57 4.13 12.86
C GLN A 98 -6.97 4.24 12.26
N ARG A 99 -7.89 3.36 12.69
CA ARG A 99 -9.28 3.35 12.19
C ARG A 99 -10.00 4.65 12.53
N LEU A 100 -9.83 5.14 13.77
CA LEU A 100 -10.41 6.42 14.17
C LEU A 100 -9.88 7.56 13.32
N CYS A 101 -8.58 7.66 13.08
CA CYS A 101 -8.00 8.70 12.22
C CYS A 101 -8.56 8.63 10.79
N LEU A 102 -8.62 7.43 10.17
CA LEU A 102 -9.15 7.25 8.82
C LEU A 102 -10.66 7.60 8.74
N LEU A 103 -11.45 7.22 9.75
CA LEU A 103 -12.86 7.56 9.81
C LEU A 103 -13.07 9.06 10.01
N MET A 104 -12.36 9.68 10.95
CA MET A 104 -12.47 11.11 11.20
C MET A 104 -12.15 11.92 9.94
N MET A 105 -11.20 11.48 9.11
CA MET A 105 -10.85 12.11 7.86
C MET A 105 -12.06 12.23 6.91
N LEU A 106 -12.93 11.21 6.83
CA LEU A 106 -14.13 11.22 5.99
C LEU A 106 -15.17 12.25 6.43
N PHE A 107 -15.15 12.68 7.68
CA PHE A 107 -16.06 13.68 8.22
C PHE A 107 -15.51 15.11 8.17
N VAL A 108 -14.22 15.31 7.83
CA VAL A 108 -13.62 16.66 7.76
C VAL A 108 -14.42 17.64 6.88
N PRO A 109 -14.92 17.26 5.67
CA PRO A 109 -15.69 18.17 4.84
C PRO A 109 -16.97 18.67 5.51
N THR A 110 -17.56 17.89 6.43
CA THR A 110 -18.80 18.27 7.14
C THR A 110 -18.58 19.34 8.22
N LEU A 111 -17.33 19.53 8.64
CA LEU A 111 -16.98 20.51 9.68
C LEU A 111 -16.93 21.95 9.15
N MET A 112 -17.04 22.13 7.82
CA MET A 112 -17.00 23.43 7.13
C MET A 112 -15.84 24.34 7.56
N LEU A 113 -14.70 23.73 7.85
CA LEU A 113 -13.46 24.45 8.17
C LEU A 113 -12.93 25.12 6.89
N GLY A 114 -12.17 26.22 7.05
CA GLY A 114 -11.51 26.82 5.88
C GLY A 114 -10.59 25.83 5.17
N ALA A 115 -10.45 25.94 3.82
CA ALA A 115 -9.74 24.98 2.99
C ALA A 115 -8.33 24.60 3.52
N ARG A 116 -7.54 25.60 3.95
CA ARG A 116 -6.20 25.37 4.52
C ARG A 116 -6.23 24.49 5.77
N ILE A 117 -7.20 24.71 6.66
CA ILE A 117 -7.34 23.95 7.91
C ILE A 117 -7.81 22.54 7.60
N SER A 118 -8.82 22.36 6.74
CA SER A 118 -9.33 21.04 6.33
C SER A 118 -8.25 20.18 5.72
N VAL A 119 -7.46 20.75 4.81
CA VAL A 119 -6.34 20.04 4.16
C VAL A 119 -5.26 19.64 5.18
N ALA A 120 -4.90 20.55 6.11
CA ALA A 120 -3.93 20.25 7.17
C ALA A 120 -4.43 19.13 8.10
N VAL A 121 -5.71 19.18 8.50
CA VAL A 121 -6.33 18.14 9.35
C VAL A 121 -6.32 16.79 8.64
N ILE A 122 -6.69 16.72 7.35
CA ILE A 122 -6.62 15.49 6.57
C ILE A 122 -5.19 14.96 6.52
N ALA A 123 -4.20 15.81 6.23
CA ALA A 123 -2.80 15.42 6.16
C ALA A 123 -2.29 14.87 7.50
N VAL A 124 -2.64 15.48 8.62
CA VAL A 124 -2.25 15.03 9.97
C VAL A 124 -2.94 13.71 10.33
N LEU A 125 -4.25 13.59 10.12
CA LEU A 125 -4.99 12.35 10.39
C LEU A 125 -4.47 11.19 9.53
N TYR A 126 -4.21 11.44 8.26
CA TYR A 126 -3.67 10.44 7.32
C TYR A 126 -2.26 10.01 7.69
N SER A 127 -1.39 10.96 8.07
CA SER A 127 -0.05 10.66 8.58
C SER A 127 -0.09 9.83 9.85
N CYS A 128 -0.94 10.20 10.82
CA CYS A 128 -1.12 9.47 12.07
C CYS A 128 -1.63 8.05 11.80
N ALA A 129 -2.61 7.89 10.91
CA ALA A 129 -3.12 6.58 10.54
C ALA A 129 -2.03 5.68 9.94
N HIS A 130 -1.22 6.19 9.03
CA HIS A 130 -0.13 5.41 8.41
C HIS A 130 1.04 5.16 9.35
N PHE A 131 1.33 6.07 10.27
CA PHE A 131 2.26 5.84 11.38
C PHE A 131 1.82 4.64 12.21
N CYS A 132 0.56 4.61 12.66
CA CYS A 132 0.00 3.46 13.37
C CYS A 132 0.04 2.19 12.50
N GLY A 133 -0.21 2.32 11.19
CA GLY A 133 -0.14 1.21 10.23
C GLY A 133 1.21 0.52 10.18
N ALA A 134 2.31 1.25 10.31
CA ALA A 134 3.66 0.67 10.36
C ALA A 134 3.83 -0.27 11.57
N PHE A 135 3.26 0.08 12.74
CA PHE A 135 3.25 -0.79 13.91
C PHE A 135 2.31 -1.98 13.73
N ILE A 136 1.09 -1.75 13.23
CA ILE A 136 0.11 -2.82 13.02
C ILE A 136 0.67 -3.89 12.08
N ASN A 137 1.28 -3.50 10.96
CA ASN A 137 1.84 -4.45 9.99
C ASN A 137 2.89 -5.38 10.61
N THR A 138 3.78 -4.82 11.43
CA THR A 138 4.81 -5.61 12.12
C THR A 138 4.19 -6.55 13.16
N GLY A 139 3.31 -6.03 14.02
CA GLY A 139 2.68 -6.81 15.09
C GLY A 139 1.74 -7.88 14.55
N ALA A 140 0.87 -7.54 13.59
CA ALA A 140 -0.08 -8.47 13.00
C ALA A 140 0.60 -9.61 12.23
N ASN A 141 1.68 -9.34 11.50
CA ASN A 141 2.43 -10.39 10.79
C ASN A 141 3.10 -11.36 11.77
N ASN A 142 3.73 -10.87 12.83
CA ASN A 142 4.33 -11.72 13.86
C ASN A 142 3.28 -12.59 14.55
N TRP A 143 2.15 -12.00 14.91
CA TRP A 143 1.04 -12.68 15.52
C TRP A 143 0.40 -13.74 14.61
N LEU A 144 0.19 -13.40 13.33
CA LEU A 144 -0.36 -14.32 12.33
C LEU A 144 0.51 -15.55 12.12
N ILE A 145 1.84 -15.39 12.03
CA ILE A 145 2.79 -16.48 11.86
C ILE A 145 2.71 -17.45 13.04
N SER A 146 2.45 -16.98 14.26
CA SER A 146 2.31 -17.82 15.43
C SER A 146 1.01 -18.66 15.46
N LEU A 147 -0.02 -18.23 14.72
CA LEU A 147 -1.32 -18.92 14.64
C LEU A 147 -1.39 -20.01 13.57
N VAL A 148 -0.45 -20.03 12.63
CA VAL A 148 -0.50 -20.91 11.47
C VAL A 148 0.76 -21.80 11.40
N LYS A 149 0.57 -23.12 11.24
CA LYS A 149 1.69 -24.05 11.03
C LYS A 149 2.48 -23.70 9.77
N LYS A 150 3.82 -23.78 9.81
CA LYS A 150 4.71 -23.37 8.71
C LYS A 150 4.34 -24.04 7.39
N GLU A 151 3.94 -25.33 7.41
CA GLU A 151 3.59 -26.13 6.24
C GLU A 151 2.29 -25.64 5.55
N ARG A 152 1.42 -24.93 6.28
CA ARG A 152 0.12 -24.42 5.80
C ARG A 152 0.08 -22.92 5.65
N LEU A 153 1.16 -22.23 6.01
CA LEU A 153 1.21 -20.77 6.04
C LEU A 153 0.93 -20.15 4.65
N GLY A 154 1.57 -20.65 3.60
CA GLY A 154 1.36 -20.14 2.23
C GLY A 154 -0.07 -20.31 1.75
N ARG A 155 -0.69 -21.48 2.00
CA ARG A 155 -2.09 -21.74 1.64
C ARG A 155 -3.06 -20.82 2.40
N TYR A 156 -2.79 -20.60 3.68
CA TYR A 156 -3.62 -19.73 4.50
C TYR A 156 -3.51 -18.26 4.06
N LEU A 157 -2.29 -17.76 3.83
CA LEU A 157 -2.06 -16.40 3.34
C LEU A 157 -2.76 -16.18 1.99
N GLY A 158 -2.62 -17.12 1.05
CA GLY A 158 -3.31 -17.05 -0.24
C GLY A 158 -4.84 -17.01 -0.11
N LEU A 159 -5.43 -17.80 0.81
CA LEU A 159 -6.86 -17.75 1.09
C LEU A 159 -7.27 -16.41 1.71
N LYS A 160 -6.53 -15.94 2.73
CA LYS A 160 -6.75 -14.64 3.37
C LYS A 160 -6.73 -13.51 2.35
N ASP A 161 -5.69 -13.44 1.54
CA ASP A 161 -5.52 -12.37 0.54
C ASP A 161 -6.62 -12.42 -0.53
N SER A 162 -7.03 -13.62 -0.97
CA SER A 162 -8.12 -13.78 -1.92
C SER A 162 -9.45 -13.30 -1.34
N MET A 163 -9.79 -13.71 -0.10
CA MET A 163 -11.02 -13.29 0.57
C MET A 163 -11.04 -11.79 0.83
N THR A 164 -9.92 -11.24 1.26
CA THR A 164 -9.74 -9.80 1.49
C THR A 164 -9.93 -9.01 0.19
N LEU A 165 -9.35 -9.49 -0.91
CA LEU A 165 -9.48 -8.83 -2.22
C LEU A 165 -10.93 -8.86 -2.72
N VAL A 166 -11.61 -10.01 -2.63
CA VAL A 166 -13.03 -10.14 -3.05
C VAL A 166 -13.92 -9.22 -2.21
N ALA A 167 -13.77 -9.25 -0.89
CA ALA A 167 -14.58 -8.43 0.01
C ALA A 167 -14.34 -6.93 -0.20
N SER A 168 -13.07 -6.50 -0.28
CA SER A 168 -12.74 -5.08 -0.48
C SER A 168 -13.16 -4.58 -1.86
N THR A 169 -13.01 -5.38 -2.91
CA THR A 169 -13.45 -5.02 -4.26
C THR A 169 -14.97 -4.89 -4.32
N GLY A 170 -15.71 -5.90 -3.81
CA GLY A 170 -17.17 -5.87 -3.78
C GLY A 170 -17.72 -4.70 -2.98
N GLY A 171 -17.18 -4.47 -1.79
CA GLY A 171 -17.54 -3.33 -0.96
C GLY A 171 -17.21 -1.99 -1.62
N SER A 172 -16.04 -1.87 -2.25
CA SER A 172 -15.64 -0.63 -2.95
C SER A 172 -16.52 -0.33 -4.15
N LEU A 173 -16.98 -1.34 -4.89
CA LEU A 173 -17.94 -1.15 -5.98
C LEU A 173 -19.29 -0.59 -5.48
N ILE A 174 -19.76 -1.03 -4.33
CA ILE A 174 -20.98 -0.51 -3.70
C ILE A 174 -20.77 0.93 -3.24
N LEU A 175 -19.70 1.18 -2.49
CA LEU A 175 -19.42 2.49 -1.90
C LEU A 175 -19.08 3.54 -2.96
N SER A 176 -18.41 3.15 -4.05
CA SER A 176 -18.16 4.05 -5.18
C SER A 176 -19.45 4.45 -5.92
N LYS A 177 -20.39 3.51 -6.11
CA LYS A 177 -21.73 3.84 -6.68
C LYS A 177 -22.50 4.82 -5.79
N ILE A 178 -22.45 4.61 -4.47
CA ILE A 178 -23.07 5.55 -3.52
C ILE A 178 -22.44 6.94 -3.68
N LEU A 179 -21.11 7.02 -3.69
CA LEU A 179 -20.41 8.30 -3.81
C LEU A 179 -20.70 8.99 -5.15
N ASP A 180 -20.70 8.24 -6.26
CA ASP A 180 -21.03 8.78 -7.59
C ASP A 180 -22.46 9.33 -7.63
N ALA A 181 -23.45 8.63 -7.04
CA ALA A 181 -24.83 9.10 -6.99
C ALA A 181 -24.95 10.46 -6.28
N TYR A 182 -24.23 10.66 -5.18
CA TYR A 182 -24.22 11.94 -4.47
C TYR A 182 -23.37 13.01 -5.19
N ARG A 183 -22.29 12.63 -5.86
CA ARG A 183 -21.47 13.53 -6.67
C ARG A 183 -22.27 14.10 -7.84
N PHE A 184 -23.02 13.26 -8.57
CA PHE A 184 -23.90 13.71 -9.67
C PHE A 184 -25.08 14.58 -9.20
N ALA A 185 -25.44 14.51 -7.92
CA ALA A 185 -26.45 15.35 -7.30
C ALA A 185 -25.86 16.63 -6.66
N ASP A 186 -24.58 16.96 -6.89
CA ASP A 186 -23.83 18.05 -6.25
C ASP A 186 -23.83 17.99 -4.70
N GLN A 187 -23.95 16.79 -4.15
CA GLN A 187 -23.99 16.53 -2.69
C GLN A 187 -22.84 15.59 -2.23
N GLU A 188 -21.66 15.75 -2.80
CA GLU A 188 -20.52 14.85 -2.57
C GLU A 188 -20.12 14.80 -1.07
N ILE A 189 -20.26 15.91 -0.33
CA ILE A 189 -20.04 15.94 1.14
C ILE A 189 -20.94 14.93 1.85
N LEU A 190 -22.22 14.88 1.46
CA LEU A 190 -23.17 13.93 2.05
C LEU A 190 -22.80 12.49 1.68
N GLY A 191 -22.32 12.26 0.47
CA GLY A 191 -21.78 10.96 0.03
C GLY A 191 -20.65 10.47 0.92
N PHE A 192 -19.62 11.30 1.17
CA PHE A 192 -18.52 10.95 2.08
C PHE A 192 -18.99 10.73 3.52
N ARG A 193 -19.95 11.52 4.00
CA ARG A 193 -20.55 11.32 5.34
C ARG A 193 -21.24 9.96 5.45
N ILE A 194 -22.01 9.55 4.45
CA ILE A 194 -22.69 8.24 4.43
C ILE A 194 -21.67 7.11 4.43
N ILE A 195 -20.63 7.20 3.59
CA ILE A 195 -19.52 6.24 3.57
C ILE A 195 -18.87 6.18 4.96
N GLY A 196 -18.62 7.32 5.59
CA GLY A 196 -18.07 7.38 6.95
C GLY A 196 -18.93 6.63 7.97
N ILE A 197 -20.25 6.82 7.94
CA ILE A 197 -21.19 6.12 8.83
C ILE A 197 -21.17 4.60 8.59
N LEU A 198 -21.19 4.16 7.34
CA LEU A 198 -21.07 2.74 6.99
C LEU A 198 -19.74 2.13 7.47
N CYS A 199 -18.66 2.89 7.30
CA CYS A 199 -17.33 2.47 7.75
C CYS A 199 -17.20 2.40 9.29
N ILE A 200 -18.00 3.15 10.07
CA ILE A 200 -18.06 2.98 11.53
C ILE A 200 -18.54 1.57 11.87
N GLY A 201 -19.59 1.06 11.21
CA GLY A 201 -20.07 -0.30 11.41
C GLY A 201 -18.99 -1.35 11.07
N ILE A 202 -18.28 -1.15 9.94
CA ILE A 202 -17.17 -2.02 9.53
C ILE A 202 -16.02 -1.96 10.56
N CYS A 203 -15.69 -0.79 11.09
CA CYS A 203 -14.67 -0.61 12.12
C CYS A 203 -15.01 -1.35 13.43
N VAL A 204 -16.27 -1.33 13.87
CA VAL A 204 -16.70 -2.08 15.04
C VAL A 204 -16.47 -3.58 14.83
N VAL A 205 -16.81 -4.12 13.66
CA VAL A 205 -16.55 -5.52 13.32
C VAL A 205 -15.05 -5.82 13.31
N ASP A 206 -14.25 -4.95 12.67
CA ASP A 206 -12.79 -5.07 12.56
C ASP A 206 -12.13 -5.16 13.95
N ILE A 207 -12.34 -4.16 14.80
CA ILE A 207 -11.75 -4.11 16.15
C ILE A 207 -12.26 -5.25 17.03
N THR A 208 -13.53 -5.63 16.92
CA THR A 208 -14.08 -6.77 17.65
C THR A 208 -13.41 -8.08 17.23
N CYS A 209 -13.25 -8.31 15.92
CA CYS A 209 -12.52 -9.48 15.43
C CYS A 209 -11.08 -9.49 15.95
N LEU A 210 -10.36 -8.37 15.84
CA LEU A 210 -8.98 -8.27 16.27
C LEU A 210 -8.81 -8.50 17.78
N THR A 211 -9.73 -8.01 18.61
CA THR A 211 -9.71 -8.21 20.07
C THR A 211 -10.01 -9.65 20.48
N LEU A 212 -10.86 -10.36 19.73
CA LEU A 212 -11.25 -11.75 20.02
C LEU A 212 -10.20 -12.78 19.58
N ILE A 213 -9.26 -12.43 18.69
CA ILE A 213 -8.17 -13.32 18.29
C ILE A 213 -7.28 -13.60 19.49
N ARG A 214 -6.94 -14.87 19.72
CA ARG A 214 -6.05 -15.29 20.80
C ARG A 214 -4.59 -15.21 20.34
N GLU A 215 -3.72 -14.77 21.24
CA GLU A 215 -2.28 -14.73 21.00
C GLU A 215 -1.60 -15.90 21.70
N PRO A 216 -0.92 -16.82 20.97
CA PRO A 216 -0.11 -17.84 21.58
C PRO A 216 1.11 -17.24 22.27
N GLU A 217 1.56 -17.82 23.37
CA GLU A 217 2.82 -17.45 23.99
C GLU A 217 3.97 -17.73 23.03
N ASN A 218 4.65 -16.66 22.60
CA ASN A 218 5.85 -16.78 21.76
C ASN A 218 7.10 -16.61 22.62
N VAL A 219 7.74 -17.70 22.96
CA VAL A 219 9.08 -17.69 23.55
C VAL A 219 10.08 -17.39 22.44
N LYS A 220 10.30 -16.12 22.16
CA LYS A 220 11.41 -15.70 21.28
C LYS A 220 12.51 -15.11 22.15
N HIS A 221 13.56 -15.86 22.33
CA HIS A 221 14.87 -15.30 22.64
C HIS A 221 15.46 -14.77 21.32
N VAL A 222 15.17 -13.52 21.00
CA VAL A 222 15.84 -12.81 19.91
C VAL A 222 16.81 -11.83 20.57
N GLU A 223 18.10 -11.87 20.20
CA GLU A 223 19.06 -10.88 20.67
C GLU A 223 18.55 -9.49 20.27
N PRO A 224 18.62 -8.47 21.17
CA PRO A 224 18.11 -7.14 20.89
C PRO A 224 18.81 -6.55 19.65
N LEU A 225 18.01 -6.13 18.68
CA LEU A 225 18.48 -5.58 17.43
C LEU A 225 19.25 -4.26 17.69
N ASN A 226 20.54 -4.24 17.40
CA ASN A 226 21.33 -3.01 17.46
C ASN A 226 21.11 -2.20 16.18
N ILE A 227 20.33 -1.11 16.27
CA ILE A 227 19.96 -0.23 15.14
C ILE A 227 21.19 0.21 14.33
N ARG A 228 22.29 0.53 15.01
CA ARG A 228 23.54 0.95 14.34
C ARG A 228 24.12 -0.16 13.46
N LYS A 229 24.14 -1.39 13.95
CA LYS A 229 24.57 -2.55 13.17
C LYS A 229 23.61 -2.84 12.02
N ALA A 230 22.29 -2.73 12.24
CA ALA A 230 21.27 -2.93 11.22
C ALA A 230 21.38 -1.96 10.03
N ILE A 231 21.92 -0.76 10.26
CA ILE A 231 22.19 0.24 9.22
C ILE A 231 23.54 -0.01 8.54
N GLN A 232 24.59 -0.28 9.31
CA GLN A 232 25.95 -0.40 8.77
C GLN A 232 26.17 -1.64 7.93
N MET A 233 25.62 -2.80 8.34
CA MET A 233 25.80 -4.06 7.62
C MET A 233 25.34 -4.03 6.17
N PRO A 234 24.11 -3.58 5.81
CA PRO A 234 23.66 -3.54 4.43
C PRO A 234 24.45 -2.56 3.55
N LEU A 235 25.00 -1.49 4.13
CA LEU A 235 25.80 -0.49 3.41
C LEU A 235 27.20 -0.97 3.07
N THR A 236 27.79 -1.79 3.94
CA THR A 236 29.15 -2.32 3.77
C THR A 236 29.18 -3.58 2.89
N ASP A 237 28.04 -4.29 2.76
CA ASP A 237 27.94 -5.47 1.90
C ASP A 237 27.88 -5.09 0.43
N GLN A 238 28.97 -5.36 -0.30
CA GLN A 238 29.09 -5.00 -1.71
C GLN A 238 28.07 -5.70 -2.61
N ASN A 239 27.66 -6.91 -2.27
CA ASN A 239 26.65 -7.66 -3.03
C ASN A 239 25.26 -7.06 -2.82
N TYR A 240 24.93 -6.73 -1.57
CA TYR A 240 23.64 -6.14 -1.23
C TYR A 240 23.51 -4.68 -1.72
N ARG A 241 24.61 -3.94 -1.81
CA ARG A 241 24.63 -2.56 -2.30
C ARG A 241 24.05 -2.41 -3.71
N ASN A 242 24.33 -3.33 -4.62
CA ASN A 242 23.75 -3.28 -5.97
C ASN A 242 22.23 -3.45 -5.96
N ILE A 243 21.71 -4.28 -5.06
CA ILE A 243 20.28 -4.49 -4.86
C ILE A 243 19.65 -3.24 -4.27
N LEU A 244 20.29 -2.67 -3.25
CA LEU A 244 19.83 -1.42 -2.65
C LEU A 244 19.74 -0.29 -3.69
N ILE A 245 20.78 -0.10 -4.51
CA ILE A 245 20.78 0.90 -5.60
C ILE A 245 19.62 0.63 -6.57
N PHE A 246 19.40 -0.63 -6.96
CA PHE A 246 18.27 -0.99 -7.81
C PHE A 246 16.93 -0.58 -7.19
N PHE A 247 16.70 -0.93 -5.92
CA PHE A 247 15.45 -0.57 -5.23
C PHE A 247 15.28 0.94 -5.06
N LEU A 248 16.37 1.68 -4.87
CA LEU A 248 16.33 3.15 -4.78
C LEU A 248 15.98 3.78 -6.13
N LEU A 249 16.62 3.35 -7.23
CA LEU A 249 16.29 3.80 -8.58
C LEU A 249 14.83 3.49 -8.94
N TRP A 250 14.40 2.26 -8.64
CA TRP A 250 13.02 1.84 -8.80
C TRP A 250 12.06 2.71 -8.00
N SER A 251 12.39 2.99 -6.73
CA SER A 251 11.57 3.82 -5.85
C SER A 251 11.46 5.26 -6.37
N VAL A 252 12.55 5.85 -6.81
CA VAL A 252 12.53 7.19 -7.44
C VAL A 252 11.59 7.20 -8.63
N ALA A 253 11.77 6.27 -9.55
CA ALA A 253 11.01 6.23 -10.79
C ALA A 253 9.52 5.98 -10.56
N SER A 254 9.16 5.01 -9.71
CA SER A 254 7.77 4.63 -9.48
C SER A 254 7.00 5.63 -8.63
N ASN A 255 7.62 6.16 -7.56
CA ASN A 255 6.94 7.10 -6.66
C ASN A 255 6.84 8.53 -7.22
N PHE A 256 7.62 8.88 -8.25
CA PHE A 256 7.48 10.15 -8.96
C PHE A 256 6.08 10.31 -9.58
N ALA A 257 5.50 9.23 -10.10
CA ALA A 257 4.18 9.23 -10.73
C ALA A 257 3.06 8.64 -9.86
N SER A 258 3.38 7.77 -8.89
CA SER A 258 2.40 6.99 -8.13
C SER A 258 1.22 7.78 -7.56
N PRO A 259 1.38 8.98 -6.98
CA PRO A 259 0.27 9.75 -6.43
C PRO A 259 -0.72 10.24 -7.49
N PHE A 260 -0.29 10.37 -8.75
CA PHE A 260 -1.05 11.07 -9.78
C PHE A 260 -2.01 10.19 -10.57
N PHE A 261 -1.91 8.86 -10.50
CA PHE A 261 -2.83 7.98 -11.24
C PHE A 261 -4.29 8.20 -10.87
N SER A 262 -4.59 8.24 -9.57
CA SER A 262 -5.97 8.45 -9.09
C SER A 262 -6.46 9.87 -9.35
N ILE A 263 -5.57 10.86 -9.19
CA ILE A 263 -5.86 12.26 -9.48
C ILE A 263 -6.19 12.42 -10.96
N TYR A 264 -5.35 11.87 -11.84
CA TYR A 264 -5.53 11.96 -13.28
C TYR A 264 -6.85 11.34 -13.75
N MET A 265 -7.18 10.15 -13.24
CA MET A 265 -8.44 9.50 -13.57
C MET A 265 -9.67 10.31 -13.11
N LEU A 266 -9.61 10.86 -11.89
CA LEU A 266 -10.76 11.54 -11.29
C LEU A 266 -10.95 12.96 -11.84
N GLU A 267 -9.87 13.75 -11.88
CA GLU A 267 -9.93 15.19 -12.16
C GLU A 267 -9.67 15.50 -13.64
N ASN A 268 -8.63 14.91 -14.24
CA ASN A 268 -8.26 15.23 -15.61
C ASN A 268 -9.14 14.48 -16.63
N LEU A 269 -9.35 13.17 -16.42
CA LEU A 269 -10.20 12.34 -17.28
C LEU A 269 -11.69 12.46 -16.92
N GLY A 270 -12.05 12.93 -15.72
CA GLY A 270 -13.43 13.10 -15.26
C GLY A 270 -14.17 11.79 -15.04
N LEU A 271 -13.45 10.70 -14.73
CA LEU A 271 -14.03 9.38 -14.55
C LEU A 271 -14.78 9.29 -13.21
N SER A 272 -15.82 8.45 -13.15
CA SER A 272 -16.55 8.16 -11.93
C SER A 272 -15.73 7.27 -10.97
N TYR A 273 -15.99 7.37 -9.68
CA TYR A 273 -15.37 6.50 -8.68
C TYR A 273 -15.64 5.02 -8.95
N PHE A 274 -16.85 4.70 -9.42
CA PHE A 274 -17.21 3.34 -9.80
C PHE A 274 -16.36 2.82 -10.97
N TYR A 275 -16.20 3.62 -12.05
CA TYR A 275 -15.39 3.22 -13.19
C TYR A 275 -13.91 3.04 -12.80
N ILE A 276 -13.36 3.94 -11.98
CA ILE A 276 -12.00 3.83 -11.45
C ILE A 276 -11.85 2.53 -10.63
N THR A 277 -12.84 2.19 -9.81
CA THR A 277 -12.84 0.95 -9.00
C THR A 277 -12.88 -0.29 -9.90
N VAL A 278 -13.68 -0.27 -10.97
CA VAL A 278 -13.70 -1.36 -11.98
C VAL A 278 -12.34 -1.49 -12.66
N MET A 279 -11.69 -0.40 -13.02
CA MET A 279 -10.36 -0.43 -13.64
C MET A 279 -9.29 -1.00 -12.70
N ASN A 280 -9.35 -0.66 -11.42
CA ASN A 280 -8.47 -1.27 -10.41
C ASN A 280 -8.74 -2.77 -10.22
N MET A 281 -10.01 -3.20 -10.37
CA MET A 281 -10.36 -4.62 -10.39
C MET A 281 -9.77 -5.33 -11.62
N VAL A 282 -9.82 -4.73 -12.81
CA VAL A 282 -9.19 -5.27 -14.02
C VAL A 282 -7.68 -5.49 -13.80
N ALA A 283 -6.98 -4.50 -13.25
CA ALA A 283 -5.56 -4.64 -12.91
C ALA A 283 -5.31 -5.76 -11.89
N SER A 284 -6.18 -5.90 -10.87
CA SER A 284 -6.03 -6.92 -9.84
C SER A 284 -6.26 -8.34 -10.39
N VAL A 285 -7.28 -8.53 -11.24
CA VAL A 285 -7.55 -9.81 -11.91
C VAL A 285 -6.39 -10.18 -12.84
N ALA A 286 -5.91 -9.24 -13.65
CA ALA A 286 -4.76 -9.44 -14.53
C ALA A 286 -3.49 -9.83 -13.74
N ARG A 287 -3.25 -9.19 -12.58
CA ARG A 287 -2.14 -9.51 -11.69
C ARG A 287 -2.22 -10.94 -11.16
N ILE A 288 -3.39 -11.38 -10.70
CA ILE A 288 -3.59 -12.73 -10.18
C ILE A 288 -3.40 -13.77 -11.29
N ALA A 289 -4.00 -13.54 -12.47
CA ALA A 289 -3.86 -14.44 -13.61
C ALA A 289 -2.41 -14.58 -14.07
N ALA A 290 -1.65 -13.49 -14.09
CA ALA A 290 -0.26 -13.47 -14.50
C ALA A 290 0.72 -14.03 -13.45
N ALA A 291 0.38 -14.00 -12.16
CA ALA A 291 1.29 -14.42 -11.09
C ALA A 291 1.78 -15.86 -11.26
N ASN A 292 0.90 -16.79 -11.66
CA ASN A 292 1.29 -18.18 -11.93
C ASN A 292 2.24 -18.32 -13.12
N LEU A 293 2.04 -17.51 -14.17
CA LEU A 293 2.90 -17.52 -15.37
C LEU A 293 4.30 -16.98 -15.02
N TRP A 294 4.36 -15.87 -14.30
CA TRP A 294 5.61 -15.30 -13.82
C TRP A 294 6.33 -16.20 -12.83
N GLY A 295 5.59 -16.88 -11.94
CA GLY A 295 6.16 -17.86 -11.01
C GLY A 295 6.85 -19.03 -11.75
N LYS A 296 6.16 -19.62 -12.73
CA LYS A 296 6.74 -20.67 -13.58
C LYS A 296 7.95 -20.15 -14.37
N ALA A 297 7.86 -18.95 -14.93
CA ALA A 297 8.97 -18.35 -15.66
C ALA A 297 10.21 -18.12 -14.76
N ALA A 298 9.98 -17.68 -13.50
CA ALA A 298 11.05 -17.48 -12.52
C ALA A 298 11.73 -18.81 -12.12
N ASP A 299 10.98 -19.90 -12.08
CA ASP A 299 11.50 -21.22 -11.71
C ASP A 299 12.17 -21.93 -12.90
N SER A 300 11.65 -21.76 -14.12
CA SER A 300 12.13 -22.46 -15.32
C SER A 300 13.28 -21.76 -16.04
N TYR A 301 13.30 -20.41 -16.01
CA TYR A 301 14.32 -19.65 -16.74
C TYR A 301 15.24 -18.90 -15.77
N SER A 302 14.74 -17.83 -15.14
CA SER A 302 15.54 -16.99 -14.26
C SER A 302 14.65 -15.92 -13.61
N TRP A 303 14.82 -15.71 -12.31
CA TRP A 303 14.15 -14.60 -11.62
C TRP A 303 14.58 -13.22 -12.17
N ARG A 304 15.80 -13.12 -12.71
CA ARG A 304 16.34 -11.91 -13.32
C ARG A 304 15.60 -11.53 -14.61
N LEU A 305 15.28 -12.50 -15.46
CA LEU A 305 14.47 -12.29 -16.67
C LEU A 305 13.06 -11.84 -16.31
N VAL A 306 12.47 -12.43 -15.25
CA VAL A 306 11.15 -11.99 -14.75
C VAL A 306 11.22 -10.55 -14.23
N THR A 307 12.27 -10.19 -13.49
CA THR A 307 12.48 -8.82 -13.01
C THR A 307 12.59 -7.84 -14.19
N LEU A 308 13.47 -8.13 -15.14
CA LEU A 308 13.68 -7.28 -16.31
C LEU A 308 12.39 -7.13 -17.14
N GLY A 309 11.74 -8.24 -17.46
CA GLY A 309 10.54 -8.27 -18.30
C GLY A 309 9.34 -7.58 -17.65
N SER A 310 9.08 -7.87 -16.37
CA SER A 310 7.95 -7.27 -15.66
C SER A 310 8.13 -5.77 -15.42
N ILE A 311 9.32 -5.32 -15.07
CA ILE A 311 9.59 -3.89 -14.88
C ILE A 311 9.58 -3.15 -16.22
N PHE A 312 10.15 -3.72 -17.29
CA PHE A 312 10.07 -3.13 -18.62
C PHE A 312 8.60 -2.99 -19.07
N MET A 313 7.79 -4.04 -18.88
CA MET A 313 6.36 -4.03 -19.18
C MET A 313 5.62 -2.95 -18.41
N LEU A 314 5.97 -2.70 -17.13
CA LEU A 314 5.41 -1.60 -16.36
C LEU A 314 5.82 -0.24 -16.93
N GLY A 315 7.06 -0.07 -17.38
CA GLY A 315 7.51 1.13 -18.07
C GLY A 315 6.70 1.41 -19.35
N VAL A 316 6.41 0.38 -20.15
CA VAL A 316 5.50 0.49 -21.31
C VAL A 316 4.09 0.90 -20.89
N ALA A 317 3.57 0.33 -19.81
CA ALA A 317 2.26 0.73 -19.28
C ALA A 317 2.24 2.20 -18.84
N TYR A 318 3.31 2.72 -18.23
CA TYR A 318 3.42 4.13 -17.85
C TYR A 318 3.48 5.08 -19.08
N ILE A 319 4.10 4.65 -20.18
CA ILE A 319 3.98 5.36 -21.47
C ILE A 319 2.50 5.37 -21.91
N GLY A 320 1.82 4.24 -21.82
CA GLY A 320 0.39 4.14 -22.11
C GLY A 320 -0.45 5.10 -21.27
N TRP A 321 -0.13 5.28 -19.98
CA TRP A 321 -0.76 6.28 -19.11
C TRP A 321 -0.52 7.71 -19.60
N GLY A 322 0.68 8.02 -20.09
CA GLY A 322 1.02 9.33 -20.66
C GLY A 322 0.30 9.65 -21.97
N LEU A 323 -0.27 8.64 -22.64
CA LEU A 323 -1.02 8.81 -23.90
C LEU A 323 -2.56 8.81 -23.70
N LEU A 324 -3.05 8.66 -22.46
CA LEU A 324 -4.47 8.69 -22.19
C LEU A 324 -5.01 10.12 -22.29
N THR A 325 -6.16 10.24 -22.96
CA THR A 325 -6.94 11.48 -23.08
C THR A 325 -8.40 11.21 -22.75
N LYS A 326 -9.22 12.25 -22.57
CA LYS A 326 -10.68 12.09 -22.34
C LYS A 326 -11.37 11.31 -23.46
N GLU A 327 -10.88 11.42 -24.69
CA GLU A 327 -11.49 10.80 -25.86
C GLU A 327 -11.19 9.30 -25.95
N ASN A 328 -9.97 8.88 -25.57
CA ASN A 328 -9.52 7.50 -25.73
C ASN A 328 -9.55 6.68 -24.43
N CYS A 329 -9.75 7.32 -23.26
CA CYS A 329 -9.61 6.65 -21.97
C CYS A 329 -10.56 5.46 -21.79
N ILE A 330 -11.77 5.50 -22.36
CA ILE A 330 -12.75 4.40 -22.22
C ILE A 330 -12.22 3.09 -22.81
N TYR A 331 -11.49 3.17 -23.93
CA TYR A 331 -10.98 1.99 -24.64
C TYR A 331 -9.56 1.62 -24.19
N TRP A 332 -8.69 2.61 -23.96
CA TRP A 332 -7.28 2.37 -23.66
C TRP A 332 -7.00 2.12 -22.19
N LEU A 333 -7.73 2.73 -21.26
CA LEU A 333 -7.50 2.57 -19.83
C LEU A 333 -7.62 1.10 -19.36
N PRO A 334 -8.64 0.30 -19.80
CA PRO A 334 -8.70 -1.12 -19.47
C PRO A 334 -7.46 -1.90 -19.91
N VAL A 335 -6.92 -1.59 -21.10
CA VAL A 335 -5.72 -2.25 -21.64
C VAL A 335 -4.49 -1.88 -20.81
N VAL A 336 -4.29 -0.58 -20.56
CA VAL A 336 -3.16 -0.08 -19.74
C VAL A 336 -3.21 -0.64 -18.32
N GLN A 337 -4.40 -0.73 -17.72
CA GLN A 337 -4.60 -1.31 -16.39
C GLN A 337 -4.32 -2.81 -16.38
N ALA A 338 -4.75 -3.54 -17.40
CA ALA A 338 -4.45 -4.97 -17.52
C ALA A 338 -2.94 -5.22 -17.67
N VAL A 339 -2.26 -4.45 -18.54
CA VAL A 339 -0.80 -4.52 -18.72
C VAL A 339 -0.08 -4.18 -17.42
N SER A 340 -0.50 -3.13 -16.72
CA SER A 340 0.04 -2.76 -15.39
C SER A 340 -0.14 -3.90 -14.38
N GLY A 341 -1.33 -4.52 -14.36
CA GLY A 341 -1.64 -5.65 -13.49
C GLY A 341 -0.73 -6.85 -13.75
N VAL A 342 -0.56 -7.25 -15.01
CA VAL A 342 0.36 -8.33 -15.41
C VAL A 342 1.78 -8.02 -14.96
N ALA A 343 2.26 -6.80 -15.18
CA ALA A 343 3.59 -6.35 -14.78
C ALA A 343 3.78 -6.45 -13.25
N TRP A 344 2.84 -5.95 -12.47
CA TRP A 344 2.89 -6.03 -11.00
C TRP A 344 2.87 -7.46 -10.46
N GLY A 345 2.24 -8.42 -11.19
CA GLY A 345 2.32 -9.84 -10.86
C GLY A 345 3.76 -10.37 -10.85
N GLY A 346 4.55 -10.02 -11.86
CA GLY A 346 5.97 -10.39 -11.96
C GLY A 346 6.85 -9.62 -10.97
N ILE A 347 6.62 -8.32 -10.82
CA ILE A 347 7.39 -7.44 -9.92
C ILE A 347 7.31 -7.93 -8.47
N ASN A 348 6.12 -8.28 -7.98
CA ASN A 348 5.95 -8.75 -6.61
C ASN A 348 6.78 -10.03 -6.33
N ILE A 349 6.80 -10.97 -7.28
CA ILE A 349 7.59 -12.22 -7.16
C ILE A 349 9.08 -11.89 -7.18
N ALA A 350 9.51 -11.07 -8.14
CA ALA A 350 10.91 -10.74 -8.37
C ALA A 350 11.51 -9.95 -7.19
N THR A 351 10.83 -8.91 -6.74
CA THR A 351 11.31 -8.05 -5.63
C THR A 351 11.38 -8.81 -4.33
N PHE A 352 10.39 -9.67 -4.04
CA PHE A 352 10.43 -10.53 -2.87
C PHE A 352 11.65 -11.46 -2.91
N ARG A 353 11.87 -12.19 -4.03
CA ARG A 353 13.04 -13.08 -4.18
C ARG A 353 14.36 -12.32 -4.05
N MET A 354 14.50 -11.15 -4.67
CA MET A 354 15.71 -10.34 -4.58
C MET A 354 16.05 -9.93 -3.14
N GLN A 355 15.07 -9.43 -2.39
CA GLN A 355 15.28 -9.00 -1.00
C GLN A 355 15.76 -10.16 -0.12
N PHE A 356 15.19 -11.36 -0.31
CA PHE A 356 15.46 -12.52 0.55
C PHE A 356 16.67 -13.36 0.12
N ALA A 357 16.99 -13.43 -1.18
CA ALA A 357 18.10 -14.26 -1.67
C ALA A 357 19.49 -13.69 -1.32
N PHE A 358 19.61 -12.38 -1.22
CA PHE A 358 20.89 -11.72 -1.00
C PHE A 358 21.12 -11.27 0.45
N ALA A 359 20.11 -11.27 1.28
CA ALA A 359 20.25 -10.97 2.69
C ALA A 359 20.77 -12.21 3.43
N PRO A 360 21.85 -12.08 4.24
CA PRO A 360 22.36 -13.17 5.10
C PRO A 360 21.25 -13.70 6.02
N LEU A 361 21.20 -15.02 6.21
CA LEU A 361 20.14 -15.67 7.00
C LEU A 361 20.03 -15.11 8.43
N GLU A 362 21.17 -14.86 9.06
CA GLU A 362 21.28 -14.37 10.45
C GLU A 362 20.78 -12.92 10.63
N HIS A 363 20.91 -12.08 9.59
CA HIS A 363 20.60 -10.66 9.64
C HIS A 363 19.54 -10.23 8.62
N ARG A 364 18.79 -11.20 8.06
CA ARG A 364 17.83 -10.98 6.96
C ARG A 364 16.81 -9.89 7.27
N VAL A 365 16.25 -9.88 8.48
CA VAL A 365 15.26 -8.89 8.91
C VAL A 365 15.85 -7.49 8.86
N SER A 366 17.07 -7.30 9.37
CA SER A 366 17.78 -6.01 9.36
C SER A 366 18.00 -5.48 7.95
N TYR A 367 18.46 -6.36 7.03
CA TYR A 367 18.71 -5.98 5.64
C TYR A 367 17.41 -5.56 4.91
N VAL A 368 16.34 -6.34 5.06
CA VAL A 368 15.04 -6.05 4.43
C VAL A 368 14.43 -4.78 5.02
N SER A 369 14.46 -4.62 6.33
CA SER A 369 13.91 -3.42 7.00
C SER A 369 14.68 -2.16 6.62
N PHE A 370 16.01 -2.23 6.55
CA PHE A 370 16.84 -1.10 6.10
C PHE A 370 16.53 -0.72 4.65
N CYS A 371 16.44 -1.71 3.76
CA CYS A 371 16.05 -1.47 2.36
C CYS A 371 14.68 -0.80 2.26
N SER A 372 13.68 -1.32 2.98
CA SER A 372 12.32 -0.77 2.99
C SER A 372 12.28 0.66 3.52
N THR A 373 13.06 0.96 4.56
CA THR A 373 13.22 2.32 5.12
C THR A 373 13.80 3.28 4.09
N MET A 374 14.90 2.90 3.43
CA MET A 374 15.53 3.73 2.41
C MET A 374 14.64 3.94 1.19
N VAL A 375 13.97 2.90 0.72
CA VAL A 375 12.99 2.94 -0.38
C VAL A 375 11.83 3.87 -0.04
N GLY A 376 11.30 3.78 1.18
CA GLY A 376 10.23 4.66 1.66
C GLY A 376 10.66 6.13 1.71
N PHE A 377 11.83 6.40 2.29
CA PHE A 377 12.38 7.75 2.39
C PHE A 377 12.58 8.38 1.00
N VAL A 378 13.34 7.71 0.14
CA VAL A 378 13.61 8.19 -1.22
C VAL A 378 12.34 8.30 -2.06
N GLY A 379 11.40 7.35 -1.91
CA GLY A 379 10.11 7.38 -2.58
C GLY A 379 9.26 8.59 -2.21
N PHE A 380 9.22 8.96 -0.94
CA PHE A 380 8.51 10.15 -0.50
C PHE A 380 9.08 11.43 -1.11
N PHE A 381 10.40 11.61 -1.07
CA PHE A 381 11.03 12.78 -1.70
C PHE A 381 10.82 12.80 -3.21
N SER A 382 10.83 11.62 -3.87
CA SER A 382 10.49 11.53 -5.29
C SER A 382 9.05 11.97 -5.58
N SER A 383 8.10 11.61 -4.73
CA SER A 383 6.71 12.07 -4.86
C SER A 383 6.57 13.59 -4.68
N ILE A 384 7.35 14.18 -3.75
CA ILE A 384 7.42 15.66 -3.62
C ILE A 384 7.98 16.29 -4.90
N LEU A 385 9.05 15.73 -5.46
CA LEU A 385 9.62 16.22 -6.71
C LEU A 385 8.60 16.13 -7.85
N GLY A 386 7.86 15.02 -7.97
CA GLY A 386 6.75 14.88 -8.91
C GLY A 386 5.65 15.93 -8.69
N SER A 387 5.26 16.18 -7.44
CA SER A 387 4.25 17.19 -7.09
C SER A 387 4.72 18.61 -7.41
N THR A 388 5.99 18.92 -7.14
CA THR A 388 6.60 20.20 -7.50
C THR A 388 6.68 20.35 -9.02
N PHE A 389 7.05 19.30 -9.74
CA PHE A 389 7.07 19.30 -11.20
C PHE A 389 5.68 19.60 -11.77
N VAL A 390 4.62 18.93 -11.28
CA VAL A 390 3.23 19.19 -11.71
C VAL A 390 2.83 20.62 -11.42
N ALA A 391 3.25 21.21 -10.30
CA ALA A 391 2.92 22.59 -9.95
C ALA A 391 3.63 23.61 -10.85
N LEU A 392 4.87 23.36 -11.25
CA LEU A 392 5.71 24.27 -12.04
C LEU A 392 5.52 24.10 -13.56
N ALA A 393 5.18 22.90 -14.01
CA ALA A 393 5.07 22.55 -15.43
C ALA A 393 3.74 23.01 -16.09
N LYS A 394 3.03 23.94 -15.48
CA LYS A 394 1.83 24.54 -16.08
C LYS A 394 2.22 25.21 -17.41
N ASP A 395 1.46 24.89 -18.47
CA ASP A 395 1.60 25.49 -19.81
C ASP A 395 2.79 25.03 -20.68
N ILE A 396 3.43 23.91 -20.37
CA ILE A 396 4.45 23.35 -21.26
C ILE A 396 3.79 22.71 -22.47
N ARG A 397 4.14 23.20 -23.68
CA ARG A 397 3.76 22.59 -24.96
C ARG A 397 4.95 21.82 -25.54
N ILE A 398 4.78 20.53 -25.77
CA ILE A 398 5.76 19.72 -26.49
C ILE A 398 5.29 19.57 -27.93
N LEU A 399 6.08 20.01 -28.90
CA LEU A 399 5.78 19.92 -30.34
C LEU A 399 4.40 20.49 -30.74
N ASN A 400 3.97 21.61 -30.12
CA ASN A 400 2.66 22.22 -30.31
C ASN A 400 1.44 21.37 -29.88
N ILE A 401 1.66 20.19 -29.30
CA ILE A 401 0.60 19.37 -28.70
C ILE A 401 0.46 19.81 -27.23
N PRO A 402 -0.75 20.18 -26.79
CA PRO A 402 -0.99 20.44 -25.37
C PRO A 402 -0.90 19.10 -24.61
N VAL A 403 0.22 18.88 -23.94
CA VAL A 403 0.44 17.70 -23.07
C VAL A 403 0.17 18.13 -21.64
N ASP A 404 -0.71 17.44 -20.96
CA ASP A 404 -0.98 17.70 -19.54
C ASP A 404 0.30 17.44 -18.71
N ASN A 405 0.59 18.28 -17.74
CA ASN A 405 1.72 18.17 -16.84
C ASN A 405 1.80 16.78 -16.14
N ILE A 406 0.65 16.16 -15.80
CA ILE A 406 0.60 14.82 -15.22
C ILE A 406 0.99 13.74 -16.24
N GLN A 407 0.62 13.88 -17.52
CA GLN A 407 1.04 12.95 -18.57
C GLN A 407 2.58 12.94 -18.71
N MET A 408 3.21 14.11 -18.59
CA MET A 408 4.67 14.21 -18.60
C MET A 408 5.31 13.47 -17.42
N VAL A 409 4.71 13.55 -16.24
CA VAL A 409 5.17 12.80 -15.06
C VAL A 409 5.13 11.29 -15.33
N PHE A 410 4.09 10.77 -15.97
CA PHE A 410 4.01 9.36 -16.33
C PHE A 410 5.11 8.96 -17.33
N ILE A 411 5.35 9.77 -18.37
CA ILE A 411 6.39 9.51 -19.37
C ILE A 411 7.79 9.55 -18.74
N LEU A 412 8.09 10.56 -17.92
CA LEU A 412 9.37 10.66 -17.21
C LEU A 412 9.60 9.47 -16.27
N SER A 413 8.57 9.09 -15.52
CA SER A 413 8.60 7.87 -14.70
C SER A 413 8.85 6.61 -15.53
N ALA A 414 8.23 6.48 -16.70
CA ALA A 414 8.42 5.34 -17.58
C ALA A 414 9.90 5.16 -17.96
N PHE A 415 10.59 6.23 -18.35
CA PHE A 415 12.03 6.18 -18.65
C PHE A 415 12.85 5.78 -17.42
N GLY A 416 12.54 6.32 -16.25
CA GLY A 416 13.21 5.93 -14.99
C GLY A 416 12.98 4.45 -14.63
N ILE A 417 11.76 3.94 -14.82
CA ILE A 417 11.41 2.53 -14.62
C ILE A 417 12.18 1.63 -15.58
N ILE A 418 12.23 1.97 -16.87
CA ILE A 418 12.99 1.22 -17.88
C ILE A 418 14.50 1.25 -17.55
N ALA A 419 15.03 2.40 -17.13
CA ALA A 419 16.41 2.51 -16.69
C ALA A 419 16.72 1.62 -15.49
N SER A 420 15.81 1.55 -14.50
CA SER A 420 15.94 0.64 -13.34
C SER A 420 15.89 -0.83 -13.78
N ALA A 421 15.03 -1.18 -14.74
CA ALA A 421 14.98 -2.52 -15.33
C ALA A 421 16.33 -2.90 -15.97
N LEU A 422 16.93 -1.99 -16.73
CA LEU A 422 18.25 -2.22 -17.34
C LEU A 422 19.35 -2.35 -16.28
N TYR A 423 19.28 -1.57 -15.20
CA TYR A 423 20.23 -1.68 -14.09
C TYR A 423 20.18 -3.04 -13.40
N SER A 424 18.99 -3.70 -13.33
CA SER A 424 18.86 -5.03 -12.75
C SER A 424 19.77 -6.08 -13.38
N ARG A 425 20.24 -5.87 -14.64
CA ARG A 425 21.21 -6.73 -15.34
C ARG A 425 22.56 -6.81 -14.64
N LYS A 426 22.92 -5.79 -13.83
CA LYS A 426 24.19 -5.79 -13.06
C LYS A 426 24.15 -6.69 -11.83
N ILE A 427 22.95 -7.11 -11.39
CA ILE A 427 22.79 -7.99 -10.25
C ILE A 427 23.07 -9.43 -10.69
N LYS A 428 24.14 -10.03 -10.18
CA LYS A 428 24.50 -11.41 -10.50
C LYS A 428 23.54 -12.38 -9.80
N GLU A 429 23.05 -13.38 -10.54
CA GLU A 429 22.34 -14.51 -9.91
C GLU A 429 23.29 -15.28 -9.00
N LYS A 430 22.84 -15.57 -7.78
CA LYS A 430 23.50 -16.55 -6.88
C LYS A 430 22.90 -17.92 -7.11
#